data_c9ac3b420879636a171f4964498a3067
#
_entry.id   c9ac3b420879636a171f4964498a3067
#
_cell.length_a   1.000
_cell.length_b   1.000
_cell.length_c   1.000
_cell.angle_alpha   90.00
_cell.angle_beta   90.00
_cell.angle_gamma   90.00
#
_symmetry.space_group_name_H-M   'P 1'
#
loop_
_entity.id
_entity.type
_entity.pdbx_description
1 polymer ?
#
loop_
_entity_poly.entity_id
_entity_poly.type
_entity_poly.pdbx_seq_one_letter_code
_entity_poly.pdbx_strand_id
1 'polypeptide(L)'
;MQLADQILQCPVLVTGGSGFIGAHVCHRLLACHAKVHAVSREPQRSYSKHLRWWQADLRDISAVRRVFKAVRPQIVFHLASYVVGARELGVVLPTFYDNLASTVHLLTAATEAGCQRIILASSSEEPQNFNDTTFPCSPYAAAKLASNIYGRMFYQLFQTPVVMPRIFMTYGPNQKDLQKLIPSVVCQLLRGEAPKLSSGRRLADWIYIDDVVEGLLRAAVIPGVEGCVFDLGSGSLVSVRGVVEQIVEILGSSIEPAFDALPDRPFEQERAADTSFLSNKLGYQPRTSLQQGLEATVTWYRQQLGATLDSSLRDVGTC
;
A
#
# COMPACT_ATOMS: atom_id res chain seq x y z
N MET A 1 -14.01 3.61 -23.65
CA MET A 1 -13.18 4.74 -23.17
C MET A 1 -12.11 4.13 -22.28
N GLN A 2 -10.84 4.28 -22.64
CA GLN A 2 -9.76 3.64 -21.86
C GLN A 2 -9.64 4.33 -20.48
N LEU A 3 -9.25 3.58 -19.46
CA LEU A 3 -9.03 4.05 -18.07
C LEU A 3 -8.18 5.33 -18.04
N ALA A 4 -7.19 5.42 -18.93
CA ALA A 4 -6.33 6.57 -19.12
C ALA A 4 -7.12 7.86 -19.47
N ASP A 5 -8.11 7.79 -20.36
CA ASP A 5 -8.83 8.97 -20.87
C ASP A 5 -9.64 9.69 -19.79
N GLN A 6 -10.12 8.96 -18.78
CA GLN A 6 -10.90 9.52 -17.67
C GLN A 6 -10.00 10.23 -16.63
N ILE A 7 -8.79 9.73 -16.43
CA ILE A 7 -7.83 10.28 -15.44
C ILE A 7 -7.06 11.48 -16.03
N LEU A 8 -6.85 11.52 -17.36
CA LEU A 8 -6.07 12.53 -18.06
C LEU A 8 -6.58 13.97 -17.89
N GLN A 9 -7.86 14.15 -17.60
CA GLN A 9 -8.51 15.46 -17.64
C GLN A 9 -8.58 16.17 -16.28
N CYS A 10 -8.18 15.51 -15.18
CA CYS A 10 -8.37 16.06 -13.84
C CYS A 10 -7.10 16.08 -12.98
N PRO A 11 -6.98 17.05 -12.05
CA PRO A 11 -5.91 17.03 -11.05
C PRO A 11 -6.10 15.85 -10.10
N VAL A 12 -5.06 15.02 -9.96
CA VAL A 12 -5.04 13.87 -9.05
C VAL A 12 -4.14 14.18 -7.86
N LEU A 13 -4.65 13.98 -6.64
CA LEU A 13 -3.88 14.10 -5.40
C LEU A 13 -3.54 12.72 -4.86
N VAL A 14 -2.27 12.46 -4.59
CA VAL A 14 -1.79 11.20 -3.97
C VAL A 14 -1.11 11.51 -2.66
N THR A 15 -1.69 11.11 -1.53
CA THR A 15 -0.99 11.15 -0.25
C THR A 15 -0.19 9.88 -0.06
N GLY A 16 0.95 9.96 0.62
CA GLY A 16 1.86 8.81 0.72
C GLY A 16 2.55 8.47 -0.61
N GLY A 17 2.66 9.44 -1.54
CA GLY A 17 3.28 9.26 -2.85
C GLY A 17 4.76 8.83 -2.81
N SER A 18 5.48 9.04 -1.71
CA SER A 18 6.86 8.56 -1.50
C SER A 18 6.92 7.14 -0.94
N GLY A 19 5.78 6.58 -0.49
CA GLY A 19 5.67 5.22 0.01
C GLY A 19 5.60 4.17 -1.10
N PHE A 20 5.57 2.90 -0.73
CA PHE A 20 5.62 1.78 -1.67
C PHE A 20 4.46 1.82 -2.70
N ILE A 21 3.22 1.70 -2.25
CA ILE A 21 2.05 1.69 -3.16
C ILE A 21 1.89 3.05 -3.84
N GLY A 22 2.06 4.16 -3.08
CA GLY A 22 1.89 5.51 -3.61
C GLY A 22 2.87 5.86 -4.73
N ALA A 23 4.12 5.42 -4.65
CA ALA A 23 5.11 5.63 -5.71
C ALA A 23 4.70 4.92 -7.01
N HIS A 24 4.21 3.68 -6.94
CA HIS A 24 3.71 2.94 -8.09
C HIS A 24 2.44 3.57 -8.68
N VAL A 25 1.51 4.04 -7.84
CA VAL A 25 0.32 4.81 -8.30
C VAL A 25 0.76 6.09 -9.01
N CYS A 26 1.69 6.87 -8.43
CA CYS A 26 2.22 8.08 -9.10
C CYS A 26 2.85 7.73 -10.45
N HIS A 27 3.69 6.70 -10.51
CA HIS A 27 4.33 6.26 -11.74
C HIS A 27 3.31 5.87 -12.82
N ARG A 28 2.30 5.09 -12.46
CA ARG A 28 1.26 4.64 -13.39
C ARG A 28 0.39 5.81 -13.87
N LEU A 29 0.03 6.76 -13.00
CA LEU A 29 -0.69 7.97 -13.37
C LEU A 29 0.11 8.83 -14.33
N LEU A 30 1.42 8.98 -14.11
CA LEU A 30 2.31 9.74 -14.99
C LEU A 30 2.46 9.06 -16.36
N ALA A 31 2.51 7.73 -16.42
CA ALA A 31 2.50 6.97 -17.67
C ALA A 31 1.22 7.20 -18.48
N CYS A 32 0.11 7.51 -17.79
CA CYS A 32 -1.14 7.94 -18.39
C CYS A 32 -1.20 9.47 -18.66
N HIS A 33 -0.08 10.20 -18.54
CA HIS A 33 0.01 11.66 -18.70
C HIS A 33 -0.87 12.50 -17.76
N ALA A 34 -1.31 11.94 -16.63
CA ALA A 34 -2.10 12.67 -15.63
C ALA A 34 -1.28 13.78 -14.95
N LYS A 35 -1.98 14.83 -14.47
CA LYS A 35 -1.40 15.86 -13.61
C LYS A 35 -1.41 15.38 -12.16
N VAL A 36 -0.26 14.91 -11.68
CA VAL A 36 -0.13 14.29 -10.36
C VAL A 36 0.40 15.30 -9.34
N HIS A 37 -0.32 15.46 -8.25
CA HIS A 37 0.08 16.17 -7.06
C HIS A 37 0.31 15.16 -5.95
N ALA A 38 1.53 15.02 -5.46
CA ALA A 38 1.88 14.09 -4.40
C ALA A 38 2.18 14.84 -3.10
N VAL A 39 1.76 14.25 -1.96
CA VAL A 39 2.00 14.81 -0.62
C VAL A 39 3.00 13.95 0.13
N SER A 40 3.99 14.60 0.75
CA SER A 40 4.95 13.99 1.66
C SER A 40 5.22 14.93 2.84
N ARG A 41 5.58 14.38 4.00
CA ARG A 41 6.09 15.17 5.14
C ARG A 41 7.46 15.72 4.86
N GLU A 42 8.30 14.92 4.20
CA GLU A 42 9.65 15.32 3.83
C GLU A 42 9.69 15.92 2.42
N PRO A 43 10.60 16.88 2.16
CA PRO A 43 10.81 17.42 0.82
C PRO A 43 11.14 16.32 -0.19
N GLN A 44 10.53 16.36 -1.36
CA GLN A 44 10.76 15.42 -2.44
C GLN A 44 11.16 16.14 -3.72
N ARG A 45 11.98 15.50 -4.56
CA ARG A 45 12.33 16.00 -5.88
C ARG A 45 11.39 15.43 -6.94
N SER A 46 10.89 16.31 -7.82
CA SER A 46 10.11 15.88 -8.97
C SER A 46 11.02 15.29 -10.05
N TYR A 47 10.65 14.14 -10.55
CA TYR A 47 11.31 13.46 -11.68
C TYR A 47 10.50 13.56 -12.99
N SER A 48 9.40 14.32 -12.97
CA SER A 48 8.54 14.56 -14.13
C SER A 48 7.94 15.96 -14.05
N LYS A 49 7.76 16.63 -15.20
CA LYS A 49 7.06 17.92 -15.29
C LYS A 49 5.57 17.82 -14.93
N HIS A 50 5.00 16.64 -14.96
CA HIS A 50 3.60 16.36 -14.59
C HIS A 50 3.43 15.93 -13.14
N LEU A 51 4.52 15.86 -12.34
CA LEU A 51 4.51 15.55 -10.92
C LEU A 51 4.88 16.80 -10.12
N ARG A 52 4.00 17.23 -9.22
CA ARG A 52 4.30 18.30 -8.26
C ARG A 52 4.19 17.76 -6.84
N TRP A 53 5.25 17.96 -6.06
CA TRP A 53 5.27 17.60 -4.65
C TRP A 53 4.78 18.75 -3.77
N TRP A 54 4.03 18.38 -2.74
CA TRP A 54 3.56 19.23 -1.67
C TRP A 54 4.10 18.73 -0.35
N GLN A 55 4.79 19.57 0.39
CA GLN A 55 5.21 19.27 1.74
C GLN A 55 4.07 19.61 2.71
N ALA A 56 3.48 18.61 3.36
CA ALA A 56 2.41 18.80 4.32
C ALA A 56 2.35 17.64 5.31
N ASP A 57 2.05 17.95 6.56
CA ASP A 57 1.68 16.99 7.59
C ASP A 57 0.15 16.84 7.60
N LEU A 58 -0.33 15.64 7.33
CA LEU A 58 -1.77 15.34 7.29
C LEU A 58 -2.43 15.37 8.68
N ARG A 59 -1.63 15.42 9.76
CA ARG A 59 -2.12 15.63 11.14
C ARG A 59 -2.54 17.08 11.39
N ASP A 60 -2.13 18.02 10.53
CA ASP A 60 -2.56 19.42 10.56
C ASP A 60 -3.65 19.65 9.50
N ILE A 61 -4.90 19.79 9.96
CA ILE A 61 -6.05 20.08 9.08
C ILE A 61 -5.85 21.36 8.27
N SER A 62 -5.15 22.36 8.82
CA SER A 62 -4.89 23.62 8.11
C SER A 62 -3.91 23.41 6.95
N ALA A 63 -2.89 22.55 7.12
CA ALA A 63 -1.99 22.16 6.04
C ALA A 63 -2.73 21.38 4.96
N VAL A 64 -3.59 20.43 5.34
CA VAL A 64 -4.44 19.67 4.40
C VAL A 64 -5.32 20.61 3.58
N ARG A 65 -6.07 21.52 4.23
CA ARG A 65 -6.92 22.51 3.55
C ARG A 65 -6.14 23.42 2.60
N ARG A 66 -4.91 23.85 2.97
CA ARG A 66 -4.04 24.64 2.06
C ARG A 66 -3.71 23.85 0.79
N VAL A 67 -3.37 22.56 0.90
CA VAL A 67 -3.10 21.70 -0.26
C VAL A 67 -4.34 21.57 -1.14
N PHE A 68 -5.51 21.25 -0.57
CA PHE A 68 -6.76 21.08 -1.31
C PHE A 68 -7.19 22.38 -2.02
N LYS A 69 -7.05 23.55 -1.36
CA LYS A 69 -7.33 24.86 -1.96
C LYS A 69 -6.43 25.15 -3.15
N ALA A 70 -5.15 24.78 -3.06
CA ALA A 70 -4.18 25.03 -4.12
C ALA A 70 -4.28 24.06 -5.29
N VAL A 71 -4.55 22.77 -5.02
CA VAL A 71 -4.61 21.70 -6.03
C VAL A 71 -5.98 21.61 -6.67
N ARG A 72 -7.06 21.77 -5.90
CA ARG A 72 -8.45 21.49 -6.28
C ARG A 72 -8.60 20.10 -6.91
N PRO A 73 -8.20 19.03 -6.20
CA PRO A 73 -8.18 17.70 -6.76
C PRO A 73 -9.60 17.21 -7.07
N GLN A 74 -9.76 16.53 -8.18
CA GLN A 74 -11.00 15.81 -8.50
C GLN A 74 -10.92 14.36 -8.00
N ILE A 75 -9.75 13.73 -8.11
CA ILE A 75 -9.49 12.37 -7.62
C ILE A 75 -8.42 12.43 -6.53
N VAL A 76 -8.66 11.73 -5.43
CA VAL A 76 -7.73 11.62 -4.31
C VAL A 76 -7.41 10.16 -4.04
N PHE A 77 -6.14 9.81 -4.02
CA PHE A 77 -5.64 8.53 -3.49
C PHE A 77 -5.04 8.78 -2.10
N HIS A 78 -5.75 8.35 -1.07
CA HIS A 78 -5.25 8.43 0.31
C HIS A 78 -4.53 7.15 0.69
N LEU A 79 -3.21 7.13 0.44
CA LEU A 79 -2.32 5.99 0.66
C LEU A 79 -1.31 6.25 1.79
N ALA A 80 -1.29 7.47 2.33
CA ALA A 80 -0.47 7.80 3.49
C ALA A 80 -0.93 6.98 4.69
N SER A 81 0.00 6.27 5.33
CA SER A 81 -0.28 5.45 6.50
C SER A 81 1.01 5.13 7.25
N TYR A 82 0.94 5.08 8.56
CA TYR A 82 1.97 4.51 9.42
C TYR A 82 1.71 3.00 9.53
N VAL A 83 2.39 2.22 8.67
CA VAL A 83 2.19 0.77 8.56
C VAL A 83 3.14 0.04 9.49
N VAL A 84 2.69 -0.25 10.70
CA VAL A 84 3.46 -0.97 11.72
C VAL A 84 2.65 -2.14 12.26
N GLY A 85 3.25 -3.33 12.23
CA GLY A 85 2.63 -4.53 12.81
C GLY A 85 2.87 -4.72 14.32
N ALA A 86 3.51 -3.75 14.98
CA ALA A 86 3.76 -3.79 16.43
C ALA A 86 2.45 -3.64 17.22
N ARG A 87 2.42 -4.26 18.40
CA ARG A 87 1.24 -4.29 19.31
C ARG A 87 1.53 -3.61 20.64
N GLU A 88 2.61 -2.84 20.70
CA GLU A 88 3.09 -2.13 21.88
C GLU A 88 2.32 -0.83 22.09
N LEU A 89 2.16 -0.42 23.35
CA LEU A 89 1.49 0.82 23.72
C LEU A 89 2.11 2.05 23.04
N GLY A 90 3.43 2.05 22.83
CA GLY A 90 4.16 3.15 22.20
C GLY A 90 3.74 3.49 20.77
N VAL A 91 3.11 2.54 20.03
CA VAL A 91 2.65 2.78 18.66
C VAL A 91 1.18 3.20 18.57
N VAL A 92 0.45 3.24 19.69
CA VAL A 92 -1.00 3.57 19.70
C VAL A 92 -1.23 5.00 19.23
N LEU A 93 -0.62 5.99 19.88
CA LEU A 93 -0.79 7.40 19.52
C LEU A 93 -0.22 7.75 18.13
N PRO A 94 0.99 7.32 17.74
CA PRO A 94 1.46 7.51 16.37
C PRO A 94 0.48 6.95 15.33
N THR A 95 -0.05 5.74 15.55
CA THR A 95 -1.02 5.12 14.65
C THR A 95 -2.34 5.89 14.60
N PHE A 96 -2.84 6.36 15.74
CA PHE A 96 -4.03 7.18 15.80
C PHE A 96 -3.88 8.47 14.99
N TYR A 97 -2.79 9.22 15.21
CA TYR A 97 -2.59 10.50 14.52
C TYR A 97 -2.30 10.31 13.04
N ASP A 98 -1.42 9.38 12.68
CA ASP A 98 -0.96 9.20 11.30
C ASP A 98 -1.97 8.45 10.42
N ASN A 99 -2.86 7.62 10.98
CA ASN A 99 -3.81 6.83 10.21
C ASN A 99 -5.25 7.32 10.37
N LEU A 100 -5.75 7.50 11.60
CA LEU A 100 -7.15 7.88 11.79
C LEU A 100 -7.36 9.39 11.69
N ALA A 101 -6.65 10.19 12.49
CA ALA A 101 -6.83 11.64 12.48
C ALA A 101 -6.52 12.24 11.10
N SER A 102 -5.42 11.83 10.46
CA SER A 102 -5.07 12.25 9.10
C SER A 102 -6.15 11.90 8.07
N THR A 103 -6.77 10.72 8.20
CA THR A 103 -7.88 10.30 7.33
C THR A 103 -9.10 11.19 7.52
N VAL A 104 -9.48 11.49 8.77
CA VAL A 104 -10.62 12.38 9.06
C VAL A 104 -10.37 13.79 8.52
N HIS A 105 -9.16 14.33 8.70
CA HIS A 105 -8.78 15.63 8.14
C HIS A 105 -8.87 15.63 6.62
N LEU A 106 -8.37 14.58 5.96
CA LEU A 106 -8.43 14.48 4.51
C LEU A 106 -9.88 14.37 4.00
N LEU A 107 -10.71 13.52 4.60
CA LEU A 107 -12.11 13.36 4.22
C LEU A 107 -12.88 14.68 4.39
N THR A 108 -12.63 15.41 5.48
CA THR A 108 -13.22 16.73 5.71
C THR A 108 -12.84 17.70 4.59
N ALA A 109 -11.55 17.86 4.32
CA ALA A 109 -11.06 18.78 3.28
C ALA A 109 -11.51 18.37 1.87
N ALA A 110 -11.58 17.07 1.58
CA ALA A 110 -12.05 16.55 0.30
C ALA A 110 -13.55 16.79 0.09
N THR A 111 -14.36 16.68 1.13
CA THR A 111 -15.78 17.01 1.11
C THR A 111 -15.98 18.50 0.89
N GLU A 112 -15.29 19.36 1.65
CA GLU A 112 -15.30 20.82 1.49
C GLU A 112 -14.88 21.27 0.08
N ALA A 113 -13.94 20.54 -0.54
CA ALA A 113 -13.45 20.84 -1.89
C ALA A 113 -14.31 20.28 -3.02
N GLY A 114 -15.31 19.44 -2.74
CA GLY A 114 -16.19 18.82 -3.73
C GLY A 114 -15.45 17.81 -4.64
N CYS A 115 -14.55 17.00 -4.07
CA CYS A 115 -13.86 15.95 -4.82
C CYS A 115 -14.83 14.95 -5.42
N GLN A 116 -14.54 14.47 -6.63
CA GLN A 116 -15.39 13.55 -7.38
C GLN A 116 -15.13 12.07 -7.03
N ARG A 117 -13.95 11.75 -6.51
CA ARG A 117 -13.58 10.40 -6.09
C ARG A 117 -12.47 10.43 -5.03
N ILE A 118 -12.64 9.61 -3.99
CA ILE A 118 -11.63 9.41 -2.96
C ILE A 118 -11.40 7.91 -2.81
N ILE A 119 -10.17 7.46 -3.06
CA ILE A 119 -9.73 6.10 -2.77
C ILE A 119 -9.05 6.12 -1.40
N LEU A 120 -9.72 5.57 -0.41
CA LEU A 120 -9.23 5.46 0.96
C LEU A 120 -8.67 4.06 1.18
N ALA A 121 -7.34 3.92 1.19
CA ALA A 121 -6.70 2.63 1.41
C ALA A 121 -7.02 2.06 2.79
N SER A 122 -7.76 0.97 2.80
CA SER A 122 -8.12 0.14 3.94
C SER A 122 -7.17 -1.07 4.04
N SER A 123 -7.38 -2.00 4.95
CA SER A 123 -6.46 -3.11 5.20
C SER A 123 -7.17 -4.44 5.39
N SER A 124 -6.54 -5.53 4.93
CA SER A 124 -6.97 -6.90 5.24
C SER A 124 -6.88 -7.25 6.72
N GLU A 125 -6.13 -6.48 7.53
CA GLU A 125 -6.06 -6.66 8.99
C GLU A 125 -7.32 -6.18 9.72
N GLU A 126 -8.23 -5.49 9.04
CA GLU A 126 -9.52 -5.11 9.62
C GLU A 126 -10.40 -6.35 9.85
N PRO A 127 -11.00 -6.50 11.04
CA PRO A 127 -11.97 -7.57 11.26
C PRO A 127 -13.17 -7.40 10.32
N GLN A 128 -13.58 -8.50 9.65
CA GLN A 128 -14.72 -8.48 8.71
C GLN A 128 -16.06 -8.30 9.42
N ASN A 129 -16.22 -9.05 10.51
CA ASN A 129 -17.43 -9.03 11.33
C ASN A 129 -17.06 -8.50 12.71
N PHE A 130 -17.16 -7.18 12.86
CA PHE A 130 -16.93 -6.56 14.16
C PHE A 130 -18.15 -6.82 15.04
N ASN A 131 -17.97 -7.62 16.07
CA ASN A 131 -18.94 -7.94 17.10
C ASN A 131 -18.26 -7.98 18.47
N ASP A 132 -18.99 -8.26 19.51
CA ASP A 132 -18.50 -8.26 20.90
C ASP A 132 -17.34 -9.24 21.16
N THR A 133 -17.13 -10.22 20.29
CA THR A 133 -16.06 -11.22 20.41
C THR A 133 -14.89 -10.98 19.46
N THR A 134 -15.03 -10.04 18.51
CA THR A 134 -14.00 -9.75 17.49
C THR A 134 -13.35 -8.41 17.79
N PHE A 135 -12.03 -8.40 17.89
CA PHE A 135 -11.27 -7.18 18.14
C PHE A 135 -10.14 -6.99 17.11
N PRO A 136 -9.74 -5.73 16.84
CA PRO A 136 -8.59 -5.46 15.99
C PRO A 136 -7.29 -6.01 16.61
N CYS A 137 -6.53 -6.77 15.84
CA CYS A 137 -5.31 -7.44 16.32
C CYS A 137 -4.13 -6.50 16.62
N SER A 138 -4.22 -5.22 16.24
CA SER A 138 -3.17 -4.23 16.42
C SER A 138 -3.74 -2.80 16.46
N PRO A 139 -3.00 -1.79 16.98
CA PRO A 139 -3.37 -0.38 16.84
C PRO A 139 -3.57 0.05 15.38
N TYR A 140 -2.79 -0.52 14.46
CA TYR A 140 -2.95 -0.30 13.03
C TYR A 140 -4.31 -0.80 12.52
N ALA A 141 -4.67 -2.04 12.83
CA ALA A 141 -5.97 -2.61 12.44
C ALA A 141 -7.14 -1.81 13.01
N ALA A 142 -7.04 -1.36 14.27
CA ALA A 142 -8.03 -0.50 14.91
C ALA A 142 -8.20 0.84 14.19
N ALA A 143 -7.10 1.51 13.85
CA ALA A 143 -7.14 2.78 13.14
C ALA A 143 -7.70 2.62 11.72
N LYS A 144 -7.38 1.53 11.01
CA LYS A 144 -7.92 1.24 9.67
C LYS A 144 -9.42 0.95 9.71
N LEU A 145 -9.88 0.14 10.66
CA LEU A 145 -11.30 -0.11 10.88
C LEU A 145 -12.06 1.20 11.18
N ALA A 146 -11.54 2.02 12.09
CA ALA A 146 -12.14 3.30 12.41
C ALA A 146 -12.17 4.24 11.19
N SER A 147 -11.09 4.30 10.40
CA SER A 147 -11.03 5.08 9.15
C SER A 147 -12.09 4.63 8.14
N ASN A 148 -12.32 3.32 8.04
CA ASN A 148 -13.37 2.74 7.19
C ASN A 148 -14.78 3.16 7.67
N ILE A 149 -15.04 3.11 8.98
CA ILE A 149 -16.31 3.57 9.59
C ILE A 149 -16.54 5.05 9.27
N TYR A 150 -15.51 5.92 9.43
CA TYR A 150 -15.59 7.31 9.03
C TYR A 150 -15.85 7.48 7.53
N GLY A 151 -15.17 6.73 6.68
CA GLY A 151 -15.39 6.75 5.22
C GLY A 151 -16.85 6.48 4.87
N ARG A 152 -17.42 5.43 5.45
CA ARG A 152 -18.86 5.10 5.27
C ARG A 152 -19.78 6.18 5.81
N MET A 153 -19.49 6.76 6.98
CA MET A 153 -20.25 7.88 7.56
C MET A 153 -20.20 9.10 6.65
N PHE A 154 -19.03 9.48 6.11
CA PHE A 154 -18.89 10.59 5.17
C PHE A 154 -19.70 10.37 3.89
N TYR A 155 -19.71 9.15 3.36
CA TYR A 155 -20.56 8.82 2.21
C TYR A 155 -22.05 8.97 2.54
N GLN A 156 -22.52 8.41 3.65
CA GLN A 156 -23.94 8.39 4.00
C GLN A 156 -24.49 9.79 4.36
N LEU A 157 -23.73 10.56 5.13
CA LEU A 157 -24.20 11.84 5.63
C LEU A 157 -23.91 13.01 4.69
N PHE A 158 -22.77 12.98 4.00
CA PHE A 158 -22.27 14.11 3.21
C PHE A 158 -22.18 13.80 1.71
N GLN A 159 -22.56 12.59 1.30
CA GLN A 159 -22.46 12.12 -0.10
C GLN A 159 -21.02 12.21 -0.64
N THR A 160 -20.04 12.15 0.23
CA THR A 160 -18.62 12.15 -0.16
C THR A 160 -18.30 10.88 -0.93
N PRO A 161 -17.83 10.96 -2.19
CA PRO A 161 -17.70 9.79 -3.07
C PRO A 161 -16.44 8.96 -2.74
N VAL A 162 -16.42 8.37 -1.54
CA VAL A 162 -15.31 7.57 -1.03
C VAL A 162 -15.47 6.10 -1.40
N VAL A 163 -14.35 5.45 -1.77
CA VAL A 163 -14.24 4.01 -2.05
C VAL A 163 -13.12 3.44 -1.18
N MET A 164 -13.37 2.31 -0.56
CA MET A 164 -12.52 1.79 0.53
C MET A 164 -12.01 0.37 0.21
N PRO A 165 -10.97 0.23 -0.66
CA PRO A 165 -10.34 -1.06 -0.92
C PRO A 165 -9.55 -1.54 0.30
N ARG A 166 -9.85 -2.74 0.82
CA ARG A 166 -9.04 -3.46 1.81
C ARG A 166 -7.90 -4.15 1.09
N ILE A 167 -6.72 -3.56 1.16
CA ILE A 167 -5.53 -4.05 0.47
C ILE A 167 -4.91 -5.19 1.28
N PHE A 168 -4.62 -6.31 0.60
CA PHE A 168 -4.01 -7.50 1.16
C PHE A 168 -2.47 -7.41 1.14
N MET A 169 -1.77 -8.53 1.44
CA MET A 169 -0.31 -8.54 1.59
C MET A 169 0.37 -8.20 0.27
N THR A 170 0.59 -6.90 0.07
CA THR A 170 1.18 -6.37 -1.15
C THR A 170 2.69 -6.54 -1.15
N TYR A 171 3.24 -7.02 -2.25
CA TYR A 171 4.67 -7.17 -2.48
C TYR A 171 5.06 -6.76 -3.90
N GLY A 172 6.36 -6.52 -4.13
CA GLY A 172 6.86 -6.16 -5.46
C GLY A 172 8.16 -5.36 -5.41
N PRO A 173 8.65 -4.94 -6.59
CA PRO A 173 9.80 -4.06 -6.73
C PRO A 173 9.65 -2.75 -5.97
N ASN A 174 10.76 -2.13 -5.57
CA ASN A 174 10.80 -0.82 -4.91
C ASN A 174 10.10 -0.74 -3.54
N GLN A 175 9.89 -1.87 -2.85
CA GLN A 175 9.48 -1.88 -1.45
C GLN A 175 10.72 -1.63 -0.58
N LYS A 176 10.89 -0.37 -0.14
CA LYS A 176 12.10 0.08 0.57
C LYS A 176 12.18 -0.35 2.03
N ASP A 177 11.06 -0.73 2.63
CA ASP A 177 11.00 -1.20 4.02
C ASP A 177 11.56 -2.62 4.13
N LEU A 178 12.84 -2.72 4.49
CA LEU A 178 13.56 -3.99 4.67
C LEU A 178 13.11 -4.78 5.92
N GLN A 179 12.18 -4.26 6.73
CA GLN A 179 11.56 -5.00 7.83
C GLN A 179 10.36 -5.85 7.36
N LYS A 180 9.89 -5.64 6.13
CA LYS A 180 8.86 -6.50 5.52
C LYS A 180 9.48 -7.83 5.09
N LEU A 181 8.68 -8.91 5.15
CA LEU A 181 9.14 -10.27 4.93
C LEU A 181 9.94 -10.44 3.62
N ILE A 182 9.31 -10.15 2.48
CA ILE A 182 9.92 -10.42 1.17
C ILE A 182 11.19 -9.60 0.95
N PRO A 183 11.22 -8.26 1.17
CA PRO A 183 12.45 -7.48 1.12
C PRO A 183 13.55 -8.00 2.04
N SER A 184 13.19 -8.33 3.28
CA SER A 184 14.14 -8.83 4.28
C SER A 184 14.79 -10.14 3.84
N VAL A 185 13.98 -11.12 3.45
CA VAL A 185 14.45 -12.45 3.03
C VAL A 185 15.32 -12.34 1.77
N VAL A 186 14.86 -11.63 0.75
CA VAL A 186 15.62 -11.47 -0.49
C VAL A 186 16.97 -10.80 -0.24
N CYS A 187 17.00 -9.70 0.52
CA CYS A 187 18.24 -8.99 0.80
C CYS A 187 19.22 -9.79 1.65
N GLN A 188 18.73 -10.54 2.65
CA GLN A 188 19.61 -11.39 3.48
C GLN A 188 20.21 -12.53 2.67
N LEU A 189 19.40 -13.25 1.90
CA LEU A 189 19.89 -14.34 1.04
C LEU A 189 20.88 -13.84 -0.02
N LEU A 190 20.65 -12.67 -0.62
CA LEU A 190 21.60 -12.06 -1.57
C LEU A 190 22.93 -11.65 -0.93
N ARG A 191 22.96 -11.40 0.40
CA ARG A 191 24.19 -11.12 1.18
C ARG A 191 24.86 -12.38 1.70
N GLY A 192 24.31 -13.56 1.48
CA GLY A 192 24.84 -14.80 2.03
C GLY A 192 24.43 -15.04 3.50
N GLU A 193 23.38 -14.39 3.99
CA GLU A 193 22.90 -14.47 5.37
C GLU A 193 21.64 -15.34 5.47
N ALA A 194 21.52 -16.15 6.51
CA ALA A 194 20.33 -16.96 6.78
C ALA A 194 19.22 -16.10 7.43
N PRO A 195 18.06 -15.90 6.78
CA PRO A 195 16.95 -15.15 7.37
C PRO A 195 16.41 -15.86 8.63
N LYS A 196 16.28 -15.12 9.73
CA LYS A 196 15.62 -15.59 10.95
C LYS A 196 14.12 -15.29 10.88
N LEU A 197 13.30 -16.31 11.01
CA LEU A 197 11.86 -16.24 10.77
C LEU A 197 11.08 -16.89 11.92
N SER A 198 9.79 -16.56 12.03
CA SER A 198 8.85 -17.32 12.85
C SER A 198 8.57 -18.70 12.23
N SER A 199 7.59 -19.44 12.73
CA SER A 199 7.27 -20.77 12.20
C SER A 199 6.99 -20.80 10.70
N GLY A 200 6.56 -19.68 10.14
CA GLY A 200 6.17 -19.56 8.74
C GLY A 200 4.85 -20.25 8.37
N ARG A 201 4.12 -20.79 9.35
CA ARG A 201 2.87 -21.55 9.11
C ARG A 201 1.70 -20.66 8.72
N ARG A 202 1.72 -19.37 9.15
CA ARG A 202 0.65 -18.42 8.84
C ARG A 202 0.35 -18.37 7.34
N LEU A 203 -0.93 -18.48 7.01
CA LEU A 203 -1.44 -18.28 5.65
C LEU A 203 -1.77 -16.81 5.40
N ALA A 204 -1.39 -16.31 4.24
CA ALA A 204 -1.73 -14.95 3.82
C ALA A 204 -2.05 -14.91 2.31
N ASP A 205 -2.85 -13.94 1.93
CA ASP A 205 -3.14 -13.65 0.52
C ASP A 205 -2.15 -12.59 0.03
N TRP A 206 -1.29 -12.99 -0.89
CA TRP A 206 -0.21 -12.18 -1.45
C TRP A 206 -0.60 -11.62 -2.80
N ILE A 207 -0.62 -10.29 -2.91
CA ILE A 207 -0.96 -9.61 -4.17
C ILE A 207 0.22 -8.77 -4.68
N TYR A 208 0.50 -8.91 -5.98
CA TYR A 208 1.58 -8.16 -6.63
C TYR A 208 1.21 -6.68 -6.77
N ILE A 209 2.20 -5.82 -6.66
CA ILE A 209 2.02 -4.36 -6.62
C ILE A 209 1.28 -3.80 -7.86
N ASP A 210 1.58 -4.28 -9.06
CA ASP A 210 0.92 -3.78 -10.27
C ASP A 210 -0.56 -4.15 -10.31
N ASP A 211 -0.95 -5.30 -9.75
CA ASP A 211 -2.33 -5.70 -9.60
C ASP A 211 -3.07 -4.81 -8.59
N VAL A 212 -2.40 -4.42 -7.49
CA VAL A 212 -2.97 -3.45 -6.55
C VAL A 212 -3.20 -2.11 -7.24
N VAL A 213 -2.20 -1.61 -7.96
CA VAL A 213 -2.30 -0.31 -8.67
C VAL A 213 -3.43 -0.32 -9.68
N GLU A 214 -3.56 -1.38 -10.49
CA GLU A 214 -4.65 -1.52 -11.45
C GLU A 214 -6.02 -1.51 -10.76
N GLY A 215 -6.19 -2.25 -9.67
CA GLY A 215 -7.42 -2.25 -8.87
C GLY A 215 -7.77 -0.86 -8.31
N LEU A 216 -6.79 -0.13 -7.78
CA LEU A 216 -6.96 1.23 -7.26
C LEU A 216 -7.37 2.22 -8.37
N LEU A 217 -6.74 2.15 -9.53
CA LEU A 217 -7.05 3.03 -10.66
C LEU A 217 -8.46 2.76 -11.21
N ARG A 218 -8.88 1.49 -11.30
CA ARG A 218 -10.24 1.13 -11.70
C ARG A 218 -11.28 1.65 -10.71
N ALA A 219 -11.04 1.47 -9.41
CA ALA A 219 -11.89 2.00 -8.36
C ALA A 219 -12.01 3.54 -8.41
N ALA A 220 -10.98 4.23 -8.93
CA ALA A 220 -10.98 5.68 -9.07
C ALA A 220 -11.90 6.20 -10.18
N VAL A 221 -12.23 5.39 -11.20
CA VAL A 221 -12.97 5.86 -12.38
C VAL A 221 -14.29 5.13 -12.62
N ILE A 222 -14.44 3.89 -12.17
CA ILE A 222 -15.67 3.13 -12.40
C ILE A 222 -16.80 3.70 -11.53
N PRO A 223 -17.95 4.07 -12.11
CA PRO A 223 -19.08 4.61 -11.36
C PRO A 223 -19.84 3.51 -10.60
N GLY A 224 -20.60 3.92 -9.57
CA GLY A 224 -21.48 3.03 -8.80
C GLY A 224 -20.75 2.17 -7.79
N VAL A 225 -19.52 2.56 -7.41
CA VAL A 225 -18.71 1.90 -6.36
C VAL A 225 -18.49 2.80 -5.14
N GLU A 226 -19.07 4.01 -5.14
CA GLU A 226 -18.98 4.96 -4.05
C GLU A 226 -19.65 4.39 -2.78
N GLY A 227 -19.02 4.61 -1.65
CA GLY A 227 -19.45 4.05 -0.34
C GLY A 227 -19.12 2.58 -0.14
N CYS A 228 -18.61 1.89 -1.17
CA CYS A 228 -18.29 0.47 -1.09
C CYS A 228 -16.96 0.21 -0.38
N VAL A 229 -16.97 -0.90 0.38
CA VAL A 229 -15.77 -1.55 0.93
C VAL A 229 -15.61 -2.88 0.21
N PHE A 230 -14.42 -3.18 -0.29
CA PHE A 230 -14.15 -4.44 -0.99
C PHE A 230 -12.73 -4.90 -0.78
N ASP A 231 -12.48 -6.20 -1.00
CA ASP A 231 -11.16 -6.78 -0.88
C ASP A 231 -10.35 -6.58 -2.17
N LEU A 232 -9.09 -6.19 -2.02
CA LEU A 232 -8.10 -6.08 -3.08
C LEU A 232 -6.91 -7.00 -2.76
N GLY A 233 -7.04 -8.25 -3.17
CA GLY A 233 -6.10 -9.35 -2.97
C GLY A 233 -6.13 -10.32 -4.14
N SER A 234 -5.32 -11.37 -4.08
CA SER A 234 -5.23 -12.39 -5.13
C SER A 234 -6.37 -13.41 -5.09
N GLY A 235 -7.00 -13.58 -3.94
CA GLY A 235 -7.99 -14.63 -3.68
C GLY A 235 -7.40 -15.99 -3.31
N SER A 236 -6.07 -16.07 -3.12
CA SER A 236 -5.37 -17.32 -2.84
C SER A 236 -4.50 -17.21 -1.59
N LEU A 237 -4.54 -18.23 -0.74
CA LEU A 237 -3.71 -18.32 0.46
C LEU A 237 -2.43 -19.09 0.19
N VAL A 238 -1.30 -18.50 0.57
CA VAL A 238 0.01 -19.17 0.59
C VAL A 238 0.69 -18.88 1.93
N SER A 239 1.30 -19.91 2.52
CA SER A 239 2.00 -19.76 3.81
C SER A 239 3.24 -18.87 3.67
N VAL A 240 3.60 -18.20 4.76
CA VAL A 240 4.85 -17.44 4.85
C VAL A 240 6.03 -18.33 4.47
N ARG A 241 6.06 -19.59 4.96
CA ARG A 241 7.09 -20.58 4.61
C ARG A 241 7.13 -20.84 3.10
N GLY A 242 5.99 -21.10 2.47
CA GLY A 242 5.92 -21.36 1.03
C GLY A 242 6.42 -20.19 0.17
N VAL A 243 6.15 -18.94 0.60
CA VAL A 243 6.71 -17.75 -0.06
C VAL A 243 8.24 -17.69 0.08
N VAL A 244 8.76 -17.98 1.26
CA VAL A 244 10.21 -17.97 1.52
C VAL A 244 10.92 -19.08 0.74
N GLU A 245 10.36 -20.28 0.69
CA GLU A 245 10.89 -21.41 -0.07
C GLU A 245 10.94 -21.10 -1.58
N GLN A 246 9.90 -20.48 -2.14
CA GLN A 246 9.92 -20.00 -3.54
C GLN A 246 11.02 -18.95 -3.77
N ILE A 247 11.25 -18.02 -2.83
CA ILE A 247 12.33 -17.03 -2.95
C ILE A 247 13.69 -17.72 -2.96
N VAL A 248 13.93 -18.73 -2.11
CA VAL A 248 15.16 -19.53 -2.07
C VAL A 248 15.40 -20.23 -3.42
N GLU A 249 14.34 -20.85 -3.98
CA GLU A 249 14.38 -21.51 -5.28
C GLU A 249 14.70 -20.53 -6.42
N ILE A 250 14.01 -19.38 -6.50
CA ILE A 250 14.24 -18.34 -7.51
C ILE A 250 15.68 -17.78 -7.43
N LEU A 251 16.21 -17.65 -6.22
CA LEU A 251 17.59 -17.20 -6.01
C LEU A 251 18.62 -18.28 -6.36
N GLY A 252 18.25 -19.56 -6.38
CA GLY A 252 19.17 -20.70 -6.44
C GLY A 252 20.08 -20.74 -5.22
N SER A 253 19.57 -20.32 -4.05
CA SER A 253 20.37 -20.21 -2.82
C SER A 253 20.49 -21.56 -2.13
N SER A 254 21.70 -21.90 -1.67
CA SER A 254 21.93 -23.05 -0.80
C SER A 254 21.77 -22.73 0.70
N ILE A 255 21.45 -21.48 1.01
CA ILE A 255 21.28 -21.02 2.40
C ILE A 255 19.88 -21.40 2.88
N GLU A 256 19.81 -22.15 3.96
CA GLU A 256 18.55 -22.53 4.59
C GLU A 256 18.05 -21.41 5.50
N PRO A 257 16.80 -20.91 5.30
CA PRO A 257 16.17 -19.97 6.23
C PRO A 257 15.94 -20.59 7.61
N ALA A 258 16.27 -19.85 8.67
CA ALA A 258 16.10 -20.30 10.06
C ALA A 258 14.65 -20.06 10.51
N PHE A 259 13.75 -20.99 10.24
CA PHE A 259 12.38 -21.00 10.79
C PHE A 259 12.37 -21.33 12.28
N ASP A 260 11.30 -20.93 12.97
CA ASP A 260 11.13 -21.06 14.43
C ASP A 260 12.20 -20.31 15.27
N ALA A 261 12.99 -19.43 14.63
CA ALA A 261 13.99 -18.58 15.30
C ALA A 261 13.37 -17.34 15.99
N LEU A 262 12.16 -16.97 15.60
CA LEU A 262 11.38 -15.87 16.17
C LEU A 262 9.99 -16.37 16.58
N PRO A 263 9.35 -15.76 17.59
CA PRO A 263 7.99 -16.13 17.97
C PRO A 263 6.98 -15.75 16.89
N ASP A 264 5.92 -16.56 16.75
CA ASP A 264 4.77 -16.21 15.93
C ASP A 264 4.03 -15.01 16.54
N ARG A 265 3.45 -14.17 15.68
CA ARG A 265 2.62 -13.05 16.13
C ARG A 265 1.23 -13.56 16.52
N PRO A 266 0.73 -13.23 17.72
CA PRO A 266 -0.60 -13.64 18.13
C PRO A 266 -1.68 -12.88 17.35
N PHE A 267 -2.90 -13.45 17.26
CA PHE A 267 -4.12 -12.82 16.75
C PHE A 267 -4.08 -12.36 15.29
N GLU A 268 -3.13 -12.86 14.49
CA GLU A 268 -3.15 -12.59 13.06
C GLU A 268 -4.31 -13.35 12.37
N GLN A 269 -5.01 -12.66 11.48
CA GLN A 269 -6.10 -13.27 10.73
C GLN A 269 -5.56 -13.98 9.49
N GLU A 270 -6.14 -15.14 9.19
CA GLU A 270 -5.88 -15.91 7.98
C GLU A 270 -7.13 -15.90 7.11
N ARG A 271 -7.11 -15.14 6.03
CA ARG A 271 -8.20 -15.11 5.08
C ARG A 271 -7.71 -14.79 3.66
N ALA A 272 -8.39 -15.36 2.67
CA ALA A 272 -8.26 -14.94 1.28
C ALA A 272 -9.20 -13.75 1.00
N ALA A 273 -8.84 -12.94 0.02
CA ALA A 273 -9.68 -11.87 -0.47
C ALA A 273 -10.92 -12.43 -1.18
N ASP A 274 -12.08 -11.83 -0.95
CA ASP A 274 -13.24 -12.01 -1.83
C ASP A 274 -13.06 -11.14 -3.08
N THR A 275 -12.64 -11.76 -4.16
CA THR A 275 -12.39 -11.09 -5.45
C THR A 275 -13.65 -10.89 -6.29
N SER A 276 -14.83 -11.28 -5.82
CA SER A 276 -16.09 -11.17 -6.56
C SER A 276 -16.42 -9.72 -6.93
N PHE A 277 -16.16 -8.76 -6.03
CA PHE A 277 -16.34 -7.34 -6.31
C PHE A 277 -15.42 -6.84 -7.44
N LEU A 278 -14.17 -7.28 -7.44
CA LEU A 278 -13.20 -6.92 -8.48
C LEU A 278 -13.70 -7.38 -9.85
N SER A 279 -14.17 -8.63 -9.94
CA SER A 279 -14.68 -9.19 -11.19
C SER A 279 -15.98 -8.52 -11.64
N ASN A 280 -16.97 -8.44 -10.73
CA ASN A 280 -18.34 -8.08 -11.08
C ASN A 280 -18.55 -6.56 -11.19
N LYS A 281 -17.83 -5.76 -10.40
CA LYS A 281 -17.98 -4.30 -10.37
C LYS A 281 -16.86 -3.57 -11.07
N LEU A 282 -15.61 -4.01 -10.90
CA LEU A 282 -14.45 -3.33 -11.50
C LEU A 282 -14.03 -3.95 -12.84
N GLY A 283 -14.64 -5.06 -13.26
CA GLY A 283 -14.28 -5.77 -14.51
C GLY A 283 -12.80 -6.18 -14.52
N TYR A 284 -12.27 -6.58 -13.37
CA TYR A 284 -10.87 -6.82 -13.14
C TYR A 284 -10.63 -8.06 -12.27
N GLN A 285 -9.54 -8.77 -12.56
CA GLN A 285 -8.98 -9.82 -11.70
C GLN A 285 -7.48 -9.65 -11.65
N PRO A 286 -6.83 -9.86 -10.49
CA PRO A 286 -5.37 -9.96 -10.40
C PRO A 286 -4.84 -11.00 -11.39
N ARG A 287 -3.77 -10.67 -12.09
CA ARG A 287 -3.24 -11.49 -13.19
C ARG A 287 -1.86 -12.04 -12.94
N THR A 288 -1.13 -11.43 -12.02
CA THR A 288 0.24 -11.82 -11.72
C THR A 288 0.25 -12.99 -10.74
N SER A 289 0.76 -14.15 -11.17
CA SER A 289 0.96 -15.27 -10.27
C SER A 289 2.01 -14.93 -9.19
N LEU A 290 1.94 -15.62 -8.03
CA LEU A 290 2.91 -15.42 -6.97
C LEU A 290 4.35 -15.61 -7.48
N GLN A 291 4.60 -16.66 -8.24
CA GLN A 291 5.91 -16.95 -8.84
C GLN A 291 6.40 -15.80 -9.72
N GLN A 292 5.60 -15.35 -10.70
CA GLN A 292 5.96 -14.24 -11.58
C GLN A 292 6.29 -12.96 -10.82
N GLY A 293 5.46 -12.63 -9.81
CA GLY A 293 5.68 -11.46 -8.98
C GLY A 293 6.94 -11.56 -8.12
N LEU A 294 7.25 -12.75 -7.56
CA LEU A 294 8.48 -12.99 -6.81
C LEU A 294 9.71 -12.91 -7.70
N GLU A 295 9.69 -13.50 -8.91
CA GLU A 295 10.78 -13.41 -9.90
C GLU A 295 11.10 -11.96 -10.26
N ALA A 296 10.07 -11.15 -10.55
CA ALA A 296 10.23 -9.72 -10.83
C ALA A 296 10.81 -8.96 -9.62
N THR A 297 10.34 -9.29 -8.41
CA THR A 297 10.79 -8.67 -7.16
C THR A 297 12.25 -9.01 -6.88
N VAL A 298 12.64 -10.28 -6.94
CA VAL A 298 14.02 -10.76 -6.74
C VAL A 298 14.96 -10.13 -7.76
N THR A 299 14.55 -10.09 -9.04
CA THR A 299 15.34 -9.46 -10.11
C THR A 299 15.62 -8.00 -9.81
N TRP A 300 14.62 -7.25 -9.35
CA TRP A 300 14.78 -5.84 -8.98
C TRP A 300 15.78 -5.68 -7.82
N TYR A 301 15.68 -6.46 -6.74
CA TYR A 301 16.63 -6.37 -5.63
C TYR A 301 18.06 -6.75 -6.01
N ARG A 302 18.25 -7.76 -6.87
CA ARG A 302 19.59 -8.09 -7.44
C ARG A 302 20.22 -6.90 -8.15
N GLN A 303 19.44 -6.21 -8.99
CA GLN A 303 19.93 -5.03 -9.72
C GLN A 303 20.29 -3.89 -8.78
N GLN A 304 19.48 -3.63 -7.74
CA GLN A 304 19.76 -2.57 -6.78
C GLN A 304 21.01 -2.84 -5.95
N LEU A 305 21.19 -4.06 -5.46
CA LEU A 305 22.37 -4.43 -4.67
C LEU A 305 23.63 -4.48 -5.54
N GLY A 306 23.56 -4.95 -6.79
CA GLY A 306 24.67 -4.92 -7.74
C GLY A 306 25.12 -3.48 -8.05
N ALA A 307 24.18 -2.57 -8.30
CA ALA A 307 24.48 -1.17 -8.55
C ALA A 307 25.13 -0.48 -7.33
N THR A 308 24.76 -0.89 -6.11
CA THR A 308 25.34 -0.34 -4.87
C THR A 308 26.79 -0.81 -4.68
N LEU A 309 27.08 -2.07 -5.00
CA LEU A 309 28.44 -2.62 -4.96
C LEU A 309 29.37 -1.95 -6.01
N ASP A 310 28.87 -1.73 -7.23
CA ASP A 310 29.63 -1.03 -8.28
C ASP A 310 29.90 0.44 -7.94
N SER A 311 29.01 1.13 -7.26
CA SER A 311 29.23 2.51 -6.82
C SER A 311 30.27 2.60 -5.70
N SER A 312 30.23 1.67 -4.75
CA SER A 312 31.22 1.63 -3.65
C SER A 312 32.63 1.27 -4.13
N LEU A 313 32.76 0.51 -5.22
CA LEU A 313 34.06 0.18 -5.85
C LEU A 313 34.65 1.35 -6.65
N ARG A 314 33.82 2.24 -7.20
CA ARG A 314 34.29 3.44 -7.94
C ARG A 314 34.79 4.55 -7.00
N ASP A 315 34.22 4.68 -5.81
CA ASP A 315 34.64 5.66 -4.79
C ASP A 315 35.97 5.28 -4.11
N VAL A 316 36.40 4.02 -4.18
CA VAL A 316 37.71 3.55 -3.64
C VAL A 316 38.84 3.64 -4.67
N GLY A 317 38.51 3.89 -5.95
CA GLY A 317 39.49 3.95 -7.05
C GLY A 317 40.05 5.34 -7.39
N THR A 318 39.72 6.38 -6.62
CA THR A 318 40.27 7.75 -6.78
C THR A 318 40.94 8.20 -5.47
N CYS A 319 42.09 7.60 -5.18
CA CYS A 319 43.11 8.15 -4.29
C CYS A 319 44.44 8.26 -5.06
#